data_039c578466c9ad98afc8429e6d691ae4
#
_entry.id   039c578466c9ad98afc8429e6d691ae4
#
_cell.length_a   1.000
_cell.length_b   1.000
_cell.length_c   1.000
_cell.angle_alpha   90.00
_cell.angle_beta   90.00
_cell.angle_gamma   90.00
#
_symmetry.space_group_name_H-M   'P 1'
#
loop_
_entity.id
_entity.type
_entity.pdbx_description
1 polymer ?
#
loop_
_entity_poly.entity_id
_entity_poly.type
_entity_poly.pdbx_seq_one_letter_code
_entity_poly.pdbx_strand_id
1 'polypeptide(L)'
;QWAVTDFSTPPKAWNFLAPANQNTQIISFDGQYVLDGNPGQLQAVKTSSAMLIIDPLKPMFSVTVDPSQIEWAASNFTQVEVTLYTKDAAGQNKLNVRSLEPFHSDNNLNQLYTFNFDASTTPVCYYTAQYWIKDQPAPAVIEETELSATAHLTLLGKPPSAVLQLAERRASEIQSARARAFAMAAAR
;
A
#
# COMPACT_ATOMS: atom_id res chain seq x y z
N GLN A 1 -27.11 10.46 -4.00
CA GLN A 1 -27.09 9.61 -5.20
C GLN A 1 -26.68 10.44 -6.40
N TRP A 2 -25.74 9.94 -7.18
CA TRP A 2 -25.15 10.67 -8.28
C TRP A 2 -25.30 9.86 -9.57
N ALA A 3 -25.70 10.46 -10.64
CA ALA A 3 -25.80 9.80 -11.94
C ALA A 3 -24.87 10.48 -12.95
N VAL A 4 -24.00 9.71 -13.57
CA VAL A 4 -23.26 10.09 -14.77
C VAL A 4 -23.98 9.45 -15.94
N THR A 5 -24.62 10.26 -16.76
CA THR A 5 -25.46 9.78 -17.86
C THR A 5 -24.72 9.71 -19.19
N ASP A 6 -23.53 10.32 -19.27
CA ASP A 6 -22.75 10.36 -20.49
C ASP A 6 -21.26 10.55 -20.16
N PHE A 7 -20.41 9.64 -20.61
CA PHE A 7 -18.96 9.69 -20.43
C PHE A 7 -18.26 10.64 -21.41
N SER A 8 -18.97 11.15 -22.43
CA SER A 8 -18.46 12.18 -23.33
C SER A 8 -18.50 13.58 -22.72
N THR A 9 -19.20 13.76 -21.61
CA THR A 9 -19.25 15.04 -20.89
C THR A 9 -18.04 15.21 -19.96
N PRO A 10 -17.62 16.46 -19.65
CA PRO A 10 -16.54 16.71 -18.73
C PRO A 10 -16.77 16.03 -17.38
N PRO A 11 -15.68 15.59 -16.69
CA PRO A 11 -15.81 14.93 -15.40
C PRO A 11 -16.60 15.80 -14.41
N LYS A 12 -17.52 15.17 -13.73
CA LYS A 12 -18.31 15.84 -12.68
C LYS A 12 -17.55 15.80 -11.36
N ALA A 13 -17.49 16.91 -10.67
CA ALA A 13 -16.94 16.99 -9.32
C ALA A 13 -18.01 16.75 -8.27
N TRP A 14 -17.72 15.95 -7.28
CA TRP A 14 -18.51 15.81 -6.09
C TRP A 14 -17.74 16.31 -4.88
N ASN A 15 -18.28 17.29 -4.21
CA ASN A 15 -17.68 17.91 -3.03
C ASN A 15 -18.44 17.46 -1.78
N PHE A 16 -17.72 17.08 -0.75
CA PHE A 16 -18.27 16.74 0.56
C PHE A 16 -17.41 17.31 1.67
N LEU A 17 -18.00 17.52 2.83
CA LEU A 17 -17.29 17.95 4.02
C LEU A 17 -16.75 16.70 4.73
N ALA A 18 -15.44 16.65 4.90
CA ALA A 18 -14.78 15.62 5.68
C ALA A 18 -14.64 16.07 7.15
N PRO A 19 -14.78 15.17 8.13
CA PRO A 19 -14.47 15.48 9.52
C PRO A 19 -13.01 15.92 9.67
N ALA A 20 -12.76 17.00 10.38
CA ALA A 20 -11.44 17.62 10.50
C ALA A 20 -10.40 16.76 11.24
N ASN A 21 -10.83 15.71 11.91
CA ASN A 21 -10.00 14.82 12.72
C ASN A 21 -9.62 13.51 11.99
N GLN A 22 -9.91 13.38 10.70
CA GLN A 22 -9.54 12.21 9.91
C GLN A 22 -8.53 12.60 8.85
N ASN A 23 -7.33 12.03 8.95
CA ASN A 23 -6.24 12.30 8.01
C ASN A 23 -6.46 11.61 6.65
N THR A 24 -7.20 10.51 6.62
CA THR A 24 -7.51 9.80 5.39
C THR A 24 -9.01 9.55 5.29
N GLN A 25 -9.62 10.06 4.23
CA GLN A 25 -11.03 9.84 3.94
C GLN A 25 -11.15 8.68 2.94
N ILE A 26 -11.86 7.62 3.35
CA ILE A 26 -12.20 6.51 2.45
C ILE A 26 -13.62 6.71 1.96
N ILE A 27 -13.76 6.86 0.65
CA ILE A 27 -15.04 6.99 -0.01
C ILE A 27 -15.40 5.64 -0.60
N SER A 28 -16.61 5.17 -0.30
CA SER A 28 -17.20 3.99 -0.98
C SER A 28 -18.15 4.45 -2.05
N PHE A 29 -18.06 3.86 -3.21
CA PHE A 29 -19.06 4.06 -4.26
C PHE A 29 -19.41 2.72 -4.91
N ASP A 30 -20.62 2.64 -5.39
CA ASP A 30 -21.16 1.58 -6.22
C ASP A 30 -21.94 2.21 -7.37
N GLY A 31 -22.23 1.47 -8.40
CA GLY A 31 -22.96 2.01 -9.52
C GLY A 31 -23.31 0.97 -10.57
N GLN A 32 -24.13 1.42 -11.49
CA GLN A 32 -24.48 0.65 -12.68
C GLN A 32 -24.02 1.43 -13.90
N TYR A 33 -23.62 0.72 -14.94
CA TYR A 33 -23.30 1.30 -16.22
C TYR A 33 -24.01 0.55 -17.34
N VAL A 34 -24.16 1.20 -18.47
CA VAL A 34 -24.65 0.56 -19.70
C VAL A 34 -23.59 0.74 -20.76
N LEU A 35 -23.09 -0.37 -21.30
CA LEU A 35 -22.11 -0.40 -22.39
C LEU A 35 -22.74 -1.13 -23.57
N ASP A 36 -22.82 -0.46 -24.70
CA ASP A 36 -23.44 -1.00 -25.94
C ASP A 36 -24.84 -1.59 -25.69
N GLY A 37 -25.64 -0.92 -24.85
CA GLY A 37 -26.98 -1.36 -24.48
C GLY A 37 -27.05 -2.47 -23.43
N ASN A 38 -25.92 -2.99 -22.99
CA ASN A 38 -25.87 -4.03 -21.96
C ASN A 38 -25.61 -3.43 -20.56
N PRO A 39 -26.49 -3.70 -19.59
CA PRO A 39 -26.28 -3.24 -18.23
C PRO A 39 -25.16 -4.03 -17.56
N GLY A 40 -24.28 -3.32 -16.87
CA GLY A 40 -23.24 -3.89 -16.00
C GLY A 40 -23.28 -3.23 -14.63
N GLN A 41 -22.70 -3.88 -13.65
CA GLN A 41 -22.61 -3.37 -12.28
C GLN A 41 -21.16 -3.13 -11.91
N LEU A 42 -20.85 -1.92 -11.45
CA LEU A 42 -19.59 -1.64 -10.79
C LEU A 42 -19.64 -2.29 -9.40
N GLN A 43 -18.65 -3.12 -9.12
CA GLN A 43 -18.48 -3.63 -7.76
C GLN A 43 -18.19 -2.46 -6.81
N ALA A 44 -18.66 -2.57 -5.57
CA ALA A 44 -18.40 -1.56 -4.57
C ALA A 44 -16.90 -1.32 -4.42
N VAL A 45 -16.45 -0.11 -4.74
CA VAL A 45 -15.06 0.29 -4.68
C VAL A 45 -14.89 1.28 -3.54
N LYS A 46 -13.81 1.12 -2.80
CA LYS A 46 -13.37 2.08 -1.78
C LYS A 46 -12.13 2.79 -2.27
N THR A 47 -12.08 4.09 -2.12
CA THR A 47 -10.91 4.89 -2.52
C THR A 47 -10.67 6.04 -1.55
N SER A 48 -9.42 6.35 -1.33
CA SER A 48 -8.98 7.59 -0.67
C SER A 48 -8.49 8.64 -1.66
N SER A 49 -8.50 8.33 -2.96
CA SER A 49 -8.06 9.24 -4.00
C SER A 49 -9.07 10.36 -4.23
N ALA A 50 -8.60 11.57 -4.44
CA ALA A 50 -9.42 12.71 -4.85
C ALA A 50 -9.96 12.56 -6.29
N MET A 51 -9.37 11.66 -7.08
CA MET A 51 -9.81 11.36 -8.44
C MET A 51 -10.15 9.87 -8.55
N LEU A 52 -11.34 9.60 -9.04
CA LEU A 52 -11.81 8.27 -9.38
C LEU A 52 -11.98 8.17 -10.89
N ILE A 53 -11.21 7.27 -11.51
CA ILE A 53 -11.37 6.94 -12.92
C ILE A 53 -12.17 5.64 -12.98
N ILE A 54 -13.34 5.72 -13.58
CA ILE A 54 -14.22 4.55 -13.79
C ILE A 54 -14.05 4.14 -15.26
N ASP A 55 -13.47 2.97 -15.47
CA ASP A 55 -13.42 2.33 -16.77
C ASP A 55 -14.19 0.99 -16.66
N PRO A 56 -15.37 0.88 -17.27
CA PRO A 56 -16.18 -0.34 -17.19
C PRO A 56 -15.51 -1.55 -17.81
N LEU A 57 -14.53 -1.35 -18.71
CA LEU A 57 -13.75 -2.41 -19.33
C LEU A 57 -12.54 -2.84 -18.50
N LYS A 58 -12.19 -2.05 -17.48
CA LYS A 58 -11.06 -2.32 -16.57
C LYS A 58 -11.52 -2.28 -15.14
N PRO A 59 -12.01 -3.40 -14.63
CA PRO A 59 -12.46 -3.47 -13.24
C PRO A 59 -11.34 -3.07 -12.28
N MET A 60 -11.73 -2.45 -11.16
CA MET A 60 -10.82 -2.00 -10.11
C MET A 60 -10.79 -3.00 -8.98
N PHE A 61 -9.62 -3.27 -8.48
CA PHE A 61 -9.39 -4.05 -7.26
C PHE A 61 -8.80 -3.15 -6.18
N SER A 62 -9.28 -3.29 -4.95
CA SER A 62 -8.82 -2.48 -3.82
C SER A 62 -8.35 -3.35 -2.67
N VAL A 63 -7.20 -3.00 -2.10
CA VAL A 63 -6.64 -3.62 -0.90
C VAL A 63 -6.62 -2.58 0.21
N THR A 64 -7.24 -2.89 1.34
CA THR A 64 -7.10 -2.12 2.58
C THR A 64 -5.90 -2.64 3.35
N VAL A 65 -4.96 -1.77 3.69
CA VAL A 65 -3.82 -2.10 4.55
C VAL A 65 -4.10 -1.60 5.95
N ASP A 66 -4.10 -2.53 6.88
CA ASP A 66 -4.44 -2.32 8.29
C ASP A 66 -3.19 -2.45 9.18
N PRO A 67 -2.70 -1.36 9.78
CA PRO A 67 -1.54 -1.35 10.67
C PRO A 67 -1.88 -1.60 12.14
N SER A 68 -3.12 -1.91 12.50
CA SER A 68 -3.62 -1.94 13.87
C SER A 68 -2.89 -2.93 14.79
N GLN A 69 -2.27 -3.97 14.22
CA GLN A 69 -1.55 -5.00 14.98
C GLN A 69 -0.10 -4.64 15.26
N ILE A 70 0.44 -3.54 14.71
CA ILE A 70 1.86 -3.21 14.85
C ILE A 70 2.20 -2.90 16.32
N GLU A 71 3.19 -3.61 16.84
CA GLU A 71 3.67 -3.47 18.23
C GLU A 71 4.69 -2.33 18.35
N TRP A 72 4.24 -1.08 18.18
CA TRP A 72 5.09 0.11 18.11
C TRP A 72 6.07 0.23 19.29
N ALA A 73 5.55 0.31 20.50
CA ALA A 73 6.36 0.52 21.70
C ALA A 73 7.15 -0.73 22.10
N ALA A 74 6.51 -1.90 22.06
CA ALA A 74 7.11 -3.16 22.48
C ALA A 74 8.29 -3.58 21.58
N SER A 75 8.26 -3.17 20.32
CA SER A 75 9.29 -3.52 19.33
C SER A 75 10.20 -2.33 18.93
N ASN A 76 10.02 -1.16 19.55
CA ASN A 76 10.76 0.07 19.23
C ASN A 76 10.69 0.46 17.74
N PHE A 77 9.56 0.20 17.06
CA PHE A 77 9.39 0.63 15.69
C PHE A 77 9.16 2.13 15.62
N THR A 78 9.83 2.78 14.67
CA THR A 78 9.66 4.21 14.38
C THR A 78 8.72 4.45 13.22
N GLN A 79 8.78 3.59 12.20
CA GLN A 79 7.86 3.61 11.06
C GLN A 79 7.79 2.24 10.39
N VAL A 80 6.71 2.04 9.63
CA VAL A 80 6.56 0.89 8.74
C VAL A 80 6.19 1.39 7.35
N GLU A 81 7.00 1.04 6.36
CA GLU A 81 6.79 1.38 4.96
C GLU A 81 6.26 0.16 4.22
N VAL A 82 5.22 0.35 3.42
CA VAL A 82 4.60 -0.73 2.64
C VAL A 82 4.56 -0.33 1.17
N THR A 83 5.03 -1.22 0.33
CA THR A 83 4.91 -1.09 -1.13
C THR A 83 4.06 -2.23 -1.67
N LEU A 84 2.99 -1.89 -2.37
CA LEU A 84 2.11 -2.82 -3.06
C LEU A 84 2.31 -2.74 -4.57
N TYR A 85 2.09 -3.84 -5.25
CA TYR A 85 2.19 -3.94 -6.69
C TYR A 85 1.48 -5.19 -7.22
N THR A 86 1.23 -5.20 -8.52
CA THR A 86 0.85 -6.38 -9.27
C THR A 86 2.03 -6.87 -10.10
N LYS A 87 1.90 -7.99 -10.77
CA LYS A 87 2.90 -8.49 -11.71
C LYS A 87 2.29 -8.67 -13.10
N ASP A 88 3.16 -8.69 -14.10
CA ASP A 88 2.77 -9.05 -15.46
C ASP A 88 2.38 -10.54 -15.53
N ALA A 89 1.83 -10.95 -16.67
CA ALA A 89 1.40 -12.34 -16.91
C ALA A 89 2.54 -13.37 -16.78
N ALA A 90 3.79 -12.94 -16.98
CA ALA A 90 4.97 -13.78 -16.82
C ALA A 90 5.47 -13.82 -15.35
N GLY A 91 4.89 -13.02 -14.46
CA GLY A 91 5.29 -12.92 -13.05
C GLY A 91 6.64 -12.21 -12.82
N GLN A 92 7.20 -11.58 -13.84
CA GLN A 92 8.56 -11.03 -13.80
C GLN A 92 8.61 -9.54 -13.51
N ASN A 93 7.72 -8.77 -14.11
CA ASN A 93 7.75 -7.32 -13.98
C ASN A 93 6.70 -6.82 -12.98
N LYS A 94 7.11 -5.91 -12.09
CA LYS A 94 6.20 -5.22 -11.19
C LYS A 94 5.40 -4.18 -11.95
N LEU A 95 4.08 -4.22 -11.79
CA LEU A 95 3.13 -3.28 -12.36
C LEU A 95 2.35 -2.61 -11.24
N ASN A 96 1.73 -1.45 -11.52
CA ASN A 96 0.91 -0.71 -10.57
C ASN A 96 1.59 -0.47 -9.21
N VAL A 97 2.91 -0.26 -9.22
CA VAL A 97 3.70 -0.10 -7.99
C VAL A 97 3.28 1.16 -7.25
N ARG A 98 2.96 1.01 -5.98
CA ARG A 98 2.64 2.13 -5.09
C ARG A 98 3.22 1.92 -3.70
N SER A 99 4.06 2.85 -3.26
CA SER A 99 4.41 2.98 -1.85
C SER A 99 3.32 3.77 -1.14
N LEU A 100 2.84 3.24 -0.03
CA LEU A 100 1.91 3.94 0.85
C LEU A 100 2.65 4.99 1.67
N GLU A 101 1.90 5.93 2.26
CA GLU A 101 2.47 6.79 3.29
C GLU A 101 3.00 5.94 4.44
N PRO A 102 4.19 6.23 4.98
CA PRO A 102 4.72 5.47 6.10
C PRO A 102 3.76 5.50 7.29
N PHE A 103 3.53 4.34 7.88
CA PHE A 103 2.78 4.23 9.12
C PHE A 103 3.69 4.59 10.29
N HIS A 104 3.13 5.30 11.27
CA HIS A 104 3.76 5.68 12.54
C HIS A 104 2.80 5.43 13.68
N SER A 105 3.27 5.44 14.92
CA SER A 105 2.42 5.21 16.09
C SER A 105 1.28 6.23 16.24
N ASP A 106 1.48 7.44 15.75
CA ASP A 106 0.52 8.56 15.76
C ASP A 106 -0.26 8.70 14.44
N ASN A 107 0.16 8.01 13.38
CA ASN A 107 -0.53 7.92 12.10
C ASN A 107 -0.74 6.45 11.71
N ASN A 108 -1.64 5.81 12.43
CA ASN A 108 -1.91 4.37 12.39
C ASN A 108 -3.29 4.07 11.78
N LEU A 109 -3.63 4.77 10.71
CA LEU A 109 -4.92 4.60 10.04
C LEU A 109 -4.78 3.66 8.84
N ASN A 110 -5.85 2.94 8.55
CA ASN A 110 -5.94 2.10 7.36
C ASN A 110 -5.72 2.91 6.09
N GLN A 111 -4.88 2.39 5.20
CA GLN A 111 -4.66 2.98 3.89
C GLN A 111 -5.21 2.08 2.79
N LEU A 112 -5.52 2.68 1.65
CA LEU A 112 -6.12 2.01 0.52
C LEU A 112 -5.19 2.02 -0.69
N TYR A 113 -4.98 0.84 -1.26
CA TYR A 113 -4.34 0.64 -2.55
C TYR A 113 -5.38 0.18 -3.56
N THR A 114 -5.48 0.84 -4.70
CA THR A 114 -6.44 0.52 -5.76
C THR A 114 -5.73 0.47 -7.10
N PHE A 115 -6.03 -0.54 -7.91
CA PHE A 115 -5.49 -0.69 -9.26
C PHE A 115 -6.53 -1.30 -10.21
N ASN A 116 -6.35 -1.05 -11.50
CA ASN A 116 -7.12 -1.69 -12.56
C ASN A 116 -6.49 -3.04 -12.93
N PHE A 117 -7.31 -4.01 -13.27
CA PHE A 117 -6.86 -5.30 -13.73
C PHE A 117 -7.64 -5.75 -14.97
N ASP A 118 -7.14 -6.75 -15.68
CA ASP A 118 -7.85 -7.35 -16.79
C ASP A 118 -8.96 -8.27 -16.23
N ALA A 119 -10.20 -8.05 -16.67
CA ALA A 119 -11.37 -8.81 -16.23
C ALA A 119 -11.26 -10.31 -16.51
N SER A 120 -10.41 -10.71 -17.45
CA SER A 120 -10.14 -12.11 -17.80
C SER A 120 -9.20 -12.81 -16.78
N THR A 121 -8.58 -12.05 -15.87
CA THR A 121 -7.62 -12.56 -14.90
C THR A 121 -8.13 -12.39 -13.47
N THR A 122 -7.70 -13.27 -12.58
CA THR A 122 -7.89 -13.06 -11.14
C THR A 122 -6.85 -12.04 -10.66
N PRO A 123 -7.26 -10.94 -10.02
CA PRO A 123 -6.30 -9.95 -9.54
C PRO A 123 -5.45 -10.55 -8.42
N VAL A 124 -4.13 -10.50 -8.59
CA VAL A 124 -3.16 -10.90 -7.58
C VAL A 124 -2.33 -9.69 -7.21
N CYS A 125 -2.29 -9.38 -5.93
CA CYS A 125 -1.50 -8.30 -5.38
C CYS A 125 -0.33 -8.86 -4.57
N TYR A 126 0.79 -8.19 -4.63
CA TYR A 126 1.99 -8.48 -3.85
C TYR A 126 2.33 -7.29 -2.97
N TYR A 127 3.00 -7.55 -1.86
CA TYR A 127 3.53 -6.48 -1.04
C TYR A 127 4.93 -6.80 -0.52
N THR A 128 5.63 -5.73 -0.17
CA THR A 128 6.82 -5.74 0.68
C THR A 128 6.60 -4.79 1.84
N ALA A 129 7.16 -5.09 3.01
CA ALA A 129 7.07 -4.19 4.16
C ALA A 129 8.45 -4.02 4.82
N GLN A 130 8.76 -2.79 5.23
CA GLN A 130 10.00 -2.43 5.90
C GLN A 130 9.68 -1.85 7.28
N TYR A 131 10.14 -2.53 8.32
CA TYR A 131 9.97 -2.13 9.72
C TYR A 131 11.25 -1.44 10.19
N TRP A 132 11.18 -0.13 10.37
CA TRP A 132 12.29 0.66 10.86
C TRP A 132 12.35 0.64 12.38
N ILE A 133 13.46 0.15 12.93
CA ILE A 133 13.70 0.02 14.35
C ILE A 133 14.51 1.22 14.80
N LYS A 134 14.17 1.80 15.94
CA LYS A 134 14.87 2.96 16.50
C LYS A 134 16.38 2.66 16.63
N ASP A 135 17.20 3.63 16.25
CA ASP A 135 18.66 3.59 16.32
C ASP A 135 19.33 2.51 15.44
N GLN A 136 18.58 1.82 14.59
CA GLN A 136 19.15 0.89 13.61
C GLN A 136 19.26 1.53 12.21
N PRO A 137 20.41 1.35 11.52
CA PRO A 137 20.65 1.94 10.21
C PRO A 137 20.00 1.16 9.06
N ALA A 138 19.34 0.05 9.32
CA ALA A 138 18.66 -0.77 8.32
C ALA A 138 17.35 -1.33 8.87
N PRO A 139 16.29 -1.40 8.04
CA PRO A 139 15.00 -1.95 8.45
C PRO A 139 15.01 -3.48 8.46
N ALA A 140 14.06 -4.06 9.20
CA ALA A 140 13.66 -5.44 9.03
C ALA A 140 12.70 -5.54 7.84
N VAL A 141 13.05 -6.30 6.81
CA VAL A 141 12.33 -6.36 5.54
C VAL A 141 11.54 -7.65 5.45
N ILE A 142 10.22 -7.53 5.32
CA ILE A 142 9.35 -8.59 4.81
C ILE A 142 9.49 -8.55 3.30
N GLU A 143 10.10 -9.59 2.77
CA GLU A 143 10.27 -9.77 1.33
C GLU A 143 8.92 -9.97 0.65
N GLU A 144 8.93 -10.00 -0.69
CA GLU A 144 7.74 -10.15 -1.51
C GLU A 144 6.81 -11.25 -1.00
N THR A 145 5.60 -10.87 -0.67
CA THR A 145 4.54 -11.77 -0.22
C THR A 145 3.31 -11.56 -1.08
N GLU A 146 2.76 -12.66 -1.56
CA GLU A 146 1.52 -12.68 -2.31
C GLU A 146 0.34 -12.49 -1.36
N LEU A 147 -0.55 -11.56 -1.71
CA LEU A 147 -1.86 -11.43 -1.09
C LEU A 147 -2.83 -12.27 -1.92
N SER A 148 -3.30 -13.38 -1.36
CA SER A 148 -4.46 -14.06 -1.90
C SER A 148 -5.63 -13.08 -1.99
N ALA A 149 -6.55 -13.28 -2.92
CA ALA A 149 -7.67 -12.40 -3.34
C ALA A 149 -8.51 -11.71 -2.23
N THR A 150 -8.00 -11.60 -1.02
CA THR A 150 -8.60 -10.86 0.09
C THR A 150 -8.22 -9.39 -0.04
N ALA A 151 -9.23 -8.54 -0.14
CA ALA A 151 -9.07 -7.10 -0.21
C ALA A 151 -8.56 -6.47 1.12
N HIS A 152 -7.95 -7.23 2.01
CA HIS A 152 -7.51 -6.78 3.33
C HIS A 152 -6.15 -7.40 3.71
N LEU A 153 -5.18 -6.53 3.97
CA LEU A 153 -3.86 -6.88 4.48
C LEU A 153 -3.72 -6.34 5.90
N THR A 154 -3.73 -7.21 6.88
CA THR A 154 -3.31 -6.84 8.24
C THR A 154 -1.80 -6.99 8.35
N LEU A 155 -1.10 -5.90 8.67
CA LEU A 155 0.34 -5.92 8.85
C LEU A 155 0.71 -6.72 10.11
N LEU A 156 1.84 -7.41 10.06
CA LEU A 156 2.34 -8.15 11.20
C LEU A 156 2.64 -7.21 12.36
N GLY A 157 2.22 -7.58 13.56
CA GLY A 157 2.56 -6.86 14.78
C GLY A 157 4.06 -6.73 14.97
N LYS A 158 4.77 -7.81 14.60
CA LYS A 158 6.22 -7.91 14.64
C LYS A 158 6.71 -8.83 13.52
N PRO A 159 7.78 -8.47 12.79
CA PRO A 159 8.42 -9.37 11.84
C PRO A 159 8.90 -10.67 12.50
N PRO A 160 8.97 -11.78 11.74
CA PRO A 160 9.55 -13.03 12.24
C PRO A 160 10.97 -12.83 12.80
N SER A 161 11.34 -13.61 13.82
CA SER A 161 12.65 -13.47 14.49
C SER A 161 13.84 -13.60 13.54
N ALA A 162 13.75 -14.45 12.53
CA ALA A 162 14.80 -14.58 11.51
C ALA A 162 15.01 -13.28 10.71
N VAL A 163 13.93 -12.56 10.41
CA VAL A 163 13.97 -11.28 9.69
C VAL A 163 14.61 -10.20 10.56
N LEU A 164 14.26 -10.16 11.85
CA LEU A 164 14.86 -9.24 12.82
C LEU A 164 16.36 -9.48 12.99
N GLN A 165 16.77 -10.74 13.14
CA GLN A 165 18.19 -11.12 13.25
C GLN A 165 18.99 -10.74 11.98
N LEU A 166 18.38 -10.87 10.79
CA LEU A 166 19.01 -10.43 9.56
C LEU A 166 19.18 -8.92 9.51
N ALA A 167 18.20 -8.15 9.97
CA ALA A 167 18.27 -6.70 10.08
C ALA A 167 19.39 -6.26 11.05
N GLU A 168 19.51 -6.91 12.21
CA GLU A 168 20.56 -6.66 13.19
C GLU A 168 21.98 -6.92 12.61
N ARG A 169 22.15 -8.01 11.88
CA ARG A 169 23.43 -8.29 11.19
C ARG A 169 23.75 -7.20 10.16
N ARG A 170 22.81 -6.84 9.31
CA ARG A 170 22.98 -5.75 8.32
C ARG A 170 23.33 -4.43 9.00
N ALA A 171 22.66 -4.11 10.10
CA ALA A 171 22.95 -2.91 10.88
C ALA A 171 24.38 -2.91 11.43
N SER A 172 24.84 -4.03 11.99
CA SER A 172 26.21 -4.21 12.51
C SER A 172 27.26 -4.07 11.41
N GLU A 173 27.02 -4.64 10.24
CA GLU A 173 27.91 -4.52 9.06
C GLU A 173 28.03 -3.07 8.60
N ILE A 174 26.91 -2.34 8.51
CA ILE A 174 26.89 -0.92 8.12
C ILE A 174 27.64 -0.08 9.14
N GLN A 175 27.45 -0.28 10.43
CA GLN A 175 28.16 0.44 11.49
C GLN A 175 29.66 0.16 11.44
N SER A 176 30.05 -1.10 11.26
CA SER A 176 31.45 -1.50 11.15
C SER A 176 32.13 -0.89 9.91
N ALA A 177 31.42 -0.83 8.79
CA ALA A 177 31.90 -0.20 7.56
C ALA A 177 32.09 1.32 7.75
N ARG A 178 31.12 1.99 8.39
CA ARG A 178 31.22 3.43 8.72
C ARG A 178 32.39 3.73 9.65
N ALA A 179 32.58 2.93 10.70
CA ALA A 179 33.69 3.09 11.63
C ALA A 179 35.08 2.95 10.94
N ARG A 180 35.22 1.96 10.03
CA ARG A 180 36.43 1.79 9.22
C ARG A 180 36.68 2.98 8.30
N ALA A 181 35.65 3.45 7.60
CA ALA A 181 35.78 4.61 6.72
C ALA A 181 36.18 5.86 7.48
N PHE A 182 35.62 6.08 8.67
CA PHE A 182 35.98 7.20 9.53
C PHE A 182 37.44 7.11 10.01
N ALA A 183 37.89 5.93 10.46
CA ALA A 183 39.25 5.71 10.88
C ALA A 183 40.28 5.95 9.73
N MET A 184 39.97 5.53 8.52
CA MET A 184 40.80 5.77 7.34
C MET A 184 40.86 7.26 6.95
N ALA A 185 39.77 8.01 7.13
CA ALA A 185 39.75 9.45 6.87
C ALA A 185 40.52 10.25 7.92
N ALA A 186 40.54 9.81 9.18
CA ALA A 186 41.28 10.44 10.26
C ALA A 186 42.82 10.17 10.22
N ALA A 187 43.26 9.16 9.49
CA ALA A 187 44.65 8.79 9.31
C ALA A 187 45.35 9.50 8.13
N ARG A 188 44.66 10.39 7.42
CA ARG A 188 45.20 11.24 6.36
C ARG A 188 45.38 12.66 6.83
#